data_90fe4b32c4cee7a8855e188435e6aab0
#
_entry.id   90fe4b32c4cee7a8855e188435e6aab0
#
_cell.length_a   1.000
_cell.length_b   1.000
_cell.length_c   1.000
_cell.angle_alpha   90.00
_cell.angle_beta   90.00
_cell.angle_gamma   90.00
#
_symmetry.space_group_name_H-M   'P 1'
#
loop_
_entity.id
_entity.type
_entity.pdbx_description
1 polymer ?
#
loop_
_entity_poly.entity_id
_entity_poly.type
_entity_poly.pdbx_seq_one_letter_code
_entity_poly.pdbx_strand_id
1 'polypeptide(L)'
;MYAIRSQTQFFFKKSKKNFKNLIKSLVNQHQRQQAFYFENYYFKRFEFGPLKTKTIDSLKGGELLCQILLLDPCSHVSTTSWVRNYGTEYQKDLFICTGTSHDLPVFKKICNIIIHDQRAFIIGCTVDTLYFDEHFHAYCIEEQNNDNSLICIDQLTYFKPFDKQYSNDGEIYIVPYCHMF
;
A
#
# COMPACT_ATOMS: atom_id res chain seq x y z
N MET A 1 -8.78 18.00 -4.98
CA MET A 1 -10.04 18.71 -5.31
C MET A 1 -10.01 19.45 -6.66
N TYR A 2 -8.86 19.87 -7.19
CA TYR A 2 -8.74 20.61 -8.47
C TYR A 2 -8.94 19.74 -9.73
N ALA A 3 -8.49 18.49 -9.74
CA ALA A 3 -8.63 17.59 -10.92
C ALA A 3 -10.08 17.25 -11.27
N ILE A 4 -10.97 17.16 -10.26
CA ILE A 4 -12.40 16.89 -10.49
C ILE A 4 -13.10 18.10 -11.13
N ARG A 5 -12.69 19.33 -10.80
CA ARG A 5 -13.28 20.56 -11.39
C ARG A 5 -12.96 20.73 -12.87
N SER A 6 -11.75 20.37 -13.31
CA SER A 6 -11.36 20.53 -14.72
C SER A 6 -12.07 19.49 -15.61
N GLN A 7 -12.22 18.25 -15.16
CA GLN A 7 -12.96 17.23 -15.88
C GLN A 7 -14.46 17.56 -15.94
N THR A 8 -15.04 18.08 -14.86
CA THR A 8 -16.45 18.48 -14.81
C THR A 8 -16.75 19.63 -15.82
N GLN A 9 -15.84 20.61 -15.94
CA GLN A 9 -16.01 21.71 -16.90
C GLN A 9 -15.96 21.25 -18.36
N PHE A 10 -15.14 20.24 -18.68
CA PHE A 10 -15.05 19.71 -20.04
C PHE A 10 -16.31 18.97 -20.47
N PHE A 11 -16.97 18.26 -19.54
CA PHE A 11 -18.23 17.55 -19.83
C PHE A 11 -19.44 18.49 -19.88
N PHE A 12 -19.44 19.62 -19.20
CA PHE A 12 -20.53 20.60 -19.25
C PHE A 12 -20.79 21.16 -20.64
N LYS A 13 -19.80 21.19 -21.51
CA LYS A 13 -19.90 21.71 -22.87
C LYS A 13 -20.53 20.74 -23.88
N LYS A 14 -20.63 19.44 -23.59
CA LYS A 14 -20.98 18.44 -24.60
C LYS A 14 -22.39 17.84 -24.54
N SER A 15 -23.08 17.81 -23.40
CA SER A 15 -24.49 17.34 -23.37
C SER A 15 -25.17 17.48 -21.99
N LYS A 16 -26.15 18.37 -21.88
CA LYS A 16 -26.95 18.57 -20.64
C LYS A 16 -27.72 17.34 -20.17
N LYS A 17 -28.06 16.40 -21.02
CA LYS A 17 -28.88 15.22 -20.70
C LYS A 17 -28.04 14.08 -20.09
N ASN A 18 -26.83 13.87 -20.59
CA ASN A 18 -25.92 12.84 -20.10
C ASN A 18 -25.27 13.21 -18.77
N PHE A 19 -25.17 14.52 -18.49
CA PHE A 19 -24.55 15.03 -17.28
C PHE A 19 -25.32 14.69 -16.01
N LYS A 20 -26.67 14.78 -16.02
CA LYS A 20 -27.50 14.37 -14.86
C LYS A 20 -27.31 12.89 -14.52
N ASN A 21 -27.19 12.04 -15.53
CA ASN A 21 -27.00 10.61 -15.34
C ASN A 21 -25.57 10.31 -14.86
N LEU A 22 -24.58 11.05 -15.35
CA LEU A 22 -23.18 10.93 -14.90
C LEU A 22 -23.04 11.34 -13.43
N ILE A 23 -23.63 12.50 -13.05
CA ILE A 23 -23.62 12.95 -11.62
C ILE A 23 -24.35 11.94 -10.73
N LYS A 24 -25.51 11.42 -11.13
CA LYS A 24 -26.19 10.37 -10.38
C LYS A 24 -25.32 9.12 -10.22
N SER A 25 -24.65 8.71 -11.30
CA SER A 25 -23.73 7.56 -11.26
C SER A 25 -22.55 7.81 -10.31
N LEU A 26 -21.92 8.99 -10.38
CA LEU A 26 -20.79 9.35 -9.50
C LEU A 26 -21.23 9.48 -8.04
N VAL A 27 -22.40 10.08 -7.77
CA VAL A 27 -22.93 10.18 -6.40
C VAL A 27 -23.29 8.79 -5.88
N ASN A 28 -23.92 7.93 -6.68
CA ASN A 28 -24.22 6.57 -6.27
C ASN A 28 -22.96 5.73 -6.06
N GLN A 29 -21.94 5.92 -6.89
CA GLN A 29 -20.65 5.26 -6.73
C GLN A 29 -19.95 5.73 -5.45
N HIS A 30 -19.96 7.03 -5.17
CA HIS A 30 -19.41 7.59 -3.95
C HIS A 30 -20.16 7.11 -2.70
N GLN A 31 -21.50 7.12 -2.74
CA GLN A 31 -22.33 6.59 -1.65
C GLN A 31 -22.13 5.10 -1.43
N ARG A 32 -21.99 4.30 -2.51
CA ARG A 32 -21.66 2.86 -2.40
C ARG A 32 -20.27 2.67 -1.82
N GLN A 33 -19.29 3.49 -2.21
CA GLN A 33 -17.95 3.44 -1.63
C GLN A 33 -17.97 3.83 -0.14
N GLN A 34 -18.73 4.84 0.23
CA GLN A 34 -18.90 5.21 1.65
C GLN A 34 -19.65 4.13 2.44
N ALA A 35 -20.73 3.58 1.92
CA ALA A 35 -21.45 2.48 2.56
C ALA A 35 -20.57 1.24 2.68
N PHE A 36 -19.79 0.91 1.64
CA PHE A 36 -18.80 -0.18 1.68
C PHE A 36 -17.70 0.10 2.72
N TYR A 37 -17.23 1.34 2.84
CA TYR A 37 -16.29 1.77 3.87
C TYR A 37 -16.90 1.61 5.27
N PHE A 38 -18.15 2.05 5.48
CA PHE A 38 -18.84 1.96 6.76
C PHE A 38 -19.11 0.51 7.15
N GLU A 39 -19.66 -0.33 6.26
CA GLU A 39 -19.92 -1.74 6.54
C GLU A 39 -18.65 -2.52 6.86
N ASN A 40 -17.58 -2.33 6.08
CA ASN A 40 -16.32 -3.03 6.31
C ASN A 40 -15.54 -2.46 7.52
N TYR A 41 -15.66 -1.18 7.80
CA TYR A 41 -15.02 -0.56 8.96
C TYR A 41 -15.58 -1.09 10.29
N TYR A 42 -16.88 -1.38 10.36
CA TYR A 42 -17.51 -1.89 11.57
C TYR A 42 -17.51 -3.41 11.68
N PHE A 43 -17.54 -4.16 10.57
CA PHE A 43 -17.74 -5.61 10.58
C PHE A 43 -16.52 -6.45 10.23
N LYS A 44 -15.56 -5.90 9.48
CA LYS A 44 -14.36 -6.66 9.08
C LYS A 44 -13.12 -5.77 9.16
N ARG A 45 -12.62 -5.63 10.38
CA ARG A 45 -11.39 -4.88 10.63
C ARG A 45 -10.21 -5.47 9.86
N PHE A 46 -10.22 -6.78 9.66
CA PHE A 46 -9.06 -7.52 9.19
C PHE A 46 -9.46 -8.73 8.35
N GLU A 47 -8.97 -8.80 7.12
CA GLU A 47 -9.14 -9.92 6.20
C GLU A 47 -7.77 -10.31 5.64
N PHE A 48 -7.59 -11.58 5.32
CA PHE A 48 -6.35 -12.07 4.72
C PHE A 48 -6.62 -13.20 3.73
N GLY A 49 -5.68 -13.38 2.80
CA GLY A 49 -5.73 -14.45 1.80
C GLY A 49 -5.44 -15.84 2.40
N PRO A 50 -5.36 -16.83 1.54
CA PRO A 50 -5.03 -18.19 1.97
C PRO A 50 -3.72 -18.22 2.77
N LEU A 51 -3.77 -18.87 3.94
CA LEU A 51 -2.61 -19.01 4.81
C LEU A 51 -1.72 -20.15 4.33
N LYS A 52 -0.42 -19.93 4.38
CA LYS A 52 0.62 -20.93 4.17
C LYS A 52 1.52 -20.97 5.40
N THR A 53 1.70 -22.12 5.96
CA THR A 53 2.62 -22.32 7.08
C THR A 53 4.04 -22.41 6.58
N LYS A 54 4.95 -21.66 7.18
CA LYS A 54 6.39 -21.66 6.89
C LYS A 54 7.18 -21.64 8.18
N THR A 55 8.38 -22.21 8.15
CA THR A 55 9.34 -22.04 9.24
C THR A 55 9.97 -20.65 9.14
N ILE A 56 10.29 -20.04 10.28
CA ILE A 56 10.83 -18.66 10.34
C ILE A 56 12.15 -18.57 9.59
N ASP A 57 13.03 -19.55 9.74
CA ASP A 57 14.33 -19.63 9.08
C ASP A 57 14.24 -19.70 7.54
N SER A 58 13.12 -20.17 7.00
CA SER A 58 12.86 -20.19 5.56
C SER A 58 12.43 -18.84 4.99
N LEU A 59 12.16 -17.85 5.83
CA LEU A 59 11.69 -16.54 5.43
C LEU A 59 12.85 -15.54 5.31
N LYS A 60 12.95 -14.85 4.18
CA LYS A 60 13.88 -13.71 4.05
C LYS A 60 13.51 -12.65 5.11
N GLY A 61 14.41 -12.32 6.02
CA GLY A 61 14.18 -11.43 7.15
C GLY A 61 13.44 -12.09 8.33
N GLY A 62 13.37 -13.43 8.38
CA GLY A 62 12.73 -14.17 9.47
C GLY A 62 13.39 -13.96 10.82
N GLU A 63 14.70 -13.66 10.85
CA GLU A 63 15.45 -13.31 12.07
C GLU A 63 14.83 -12.14 12.84
N LEU A 64 14.14 -11.21 12.14
CA LEU A 64 13.44 -10.08 12.78
C LEU A 64 12.24 -10.55 13.61
N LEU A 65 11.58 -11.65 13.21
CA LEU A 65 10.49 -12.23 13.98
C LEU A 65 11.01 -12.83 15.29
N CYS A 66 12.19 -13.49 15.23
CA CYS A 66 12.82 -14.02 16.43
C CYS A 66 13.20 -12.91 17.40
N GLN A 67 13.75 -11.80 16.89
CA GLN A 67 14.19 -10.68 17.71
C GLN A 67 13.03 -9.86 18.30
N ILE A 68 12.01 -9.56 17.49
CA ILE A 68 10.95 -8.62 17.86
C ILE A 68 9.77 -9.35 18.53
N LEU A 69 9.39 -10.52 18.03
CA LEU A 69 8.27 -11.31 18.56
C LEU A 69 8.72 -12.40 19.52
N LEU A 70 10.04 -12.52 19.78
CA LEU A 70 10.64 -13.52 20.67
C LEU A 70 10.28 -14.96 20.28
N LEU A 71 10.20 -15.23 18.98
CA LEU A 71 9.87 -16.54 18.44
C LEU A 71 11.14 -17.38 18.20
N ASP A 72 11.02 -18.69 18.34
CA ASP A 72 12.10 -19.62 18.02
C ASP A 72 12.29 -19.70 16.48
N PRO A 73 13.53 -19.72 15.96
CA PRO A 73 13.80 -19.85 14.52
C PRO A 73 13.13 -21.06 13.84
N CYS A 74 13.00 -22.17 14.57
CA CYS A 74 12.31 -23.37 14.10
C CYS A 74 10.78 -23.29 14.19
N SER A 75 10.24 -22.24 14.79
CA SER A 75 8.79 -22.04 14.91
C SER A 75 8.13 -21.85 13.54
N HIS A 76 6.88 -22.24 13.47
CA HIS A 76 6.06 -22.08 12.28
C HIS A 76 5.22 -20.80 12.39
N VAL A 77 5.16 -20.04 11.32
CA VAL A 77 4.32 -18.85 11.19
C VAL A 77 3.40 -18.97 9.98
N SER A 78 2.25 -18.34 10.08
CA SER A 78 1.31 -18.25 8.96
C SER A 78 1.67 -17.07 8.07
N THR A 79 1.86 -17.32 6.77
CA THR A 79 2.11 -16.29 5.76
C THR A 79 0.94 -16.21 4.78
N THR A 80 0.71 -15.04 4.22
CA THR A 80 -0.31 -14.83 3.19
C THR A 80 0.24 -13.96 2.05
N SER A 81 -0.41 -14.01 0.88
CA SER A 81 -0.05 -13.15 -0.25
C SER A 81 -0.66 -11.76 -0.15
N TRP A 82 -1.74 -11.60 0.59
CA TRP A 82 -2.39 -10.31 0.79
C TRP A 82 -3.11 -10.24 2.14
N VAL A 83 -3.27 -9.02 2.63
CA VAL A 83 -4.06 -8.69 3.81
C VAL A 83 -4.81 -7.40 3.54
N ARG A 84 -6.04 -7.34 4.02
CA ARG A 84 -6.84 -6.10 3.99
C ARG A 84 -7.05 -5.61 5.42
N ASN A 85 -6.65 -4.38 5.68
CA ASN A 85 -6.81 -3.74 6.97
C ASN A 85 -7.59 -2.43 6.77
N TYR A 86 -8.73 -2.27 7.43
CA TYR A 86 -9.64 -1.11 7.28
C TYR A 86 -9.94 -0.76 5.81
N GLY A 87 -10.19 -1.75 4.97
CA GLY A 87 -10.51 -1.56 3.56
C GLY A 87 -9.31 -1.33 2.65
N THR A 88 -8.10 -1.14 3.20
CA THR A 88 -6.87 -1.04 2.42
C THR A 88 -6.23 -2.40 2.27
N GLU A 89 -5.94 -2.78 1.03
CA GLU A 89 -5.34 -4.07 0.70
C GLU A 89 -3.83 -3.92 0.49
N TYR A 90 -3.07 -4.73 1.21
CA TYR A 90 -1.61 -4.85 1.10
C TYR A 90 -1.29 -6.18 0.46
N GLN A 91 -0.48 -6.16 -0.58
CA GLN A 91 -0.04 -7.35 -1.28
C GLN A 91 1.48 -7.41 -1.32
N LYS A 92 2.00 -8.62 -1.48
CA LYS A 92 3.42 -8.82 -1.75
C LYS A 92 3.82 -8.03 -3.01
N ASP A 93 5.04 -7.51 -3.03
CA ASP A 93 5.66 -6.68 -4.07
C ASP A 93 5.11 -5.26 -4.23
N LEU A 94 4.06 -4.86 -3.48
CA LEU A 94 3.70 -3.44 -3.33
C LEU A 94 4.68 -2.73 -2.38
N PHE A 95 4.63 -1.40 -2.43
CA PHE A 95 5.46 -0.51 -1.61
C PHE A 95 4.61 0.19 -0.56
N ILE A 96 5.17 0.39 0.62
CA ILE A 96 4.59 1.18 1.70
C ILE A 96 5.54 2.31 2.06
N CYS A 97 4.99 3.47 2.41
CA CYS A 97 5.78 4.56 2.96
C CYS A 97 5.76 4.47 4.49
N THR A 98 6.95 4.42 5.10
CA THR A 98 7.10 4.27 6.55
C THR A 98 7.51 5.56 7.25
N GLY A 99 7.79 6.62 6.51
CA GLY A 99 8.21 7.91 7.04
C GLY A 99 8.96 8.72 6.01
N THR A 100 9.76 9.67 6.48
CA THR A 100 10.61 10.54 5.67
C THR A 100 12.05 10.52 6.18
N SER A 101 12.98 10.70 5.28
CA SER A 101 14.39 10.93 5.56
C SER A 101 14.94 11.95 4.57
N HIS A 102 15.57 13.04 5.06
CA HIS A 102 16.11 14.11 4.22
C HIS A 102 15.07 14.67 3.22
N ASP A 103 13.86 14.92 3.70
CA ASP A 103 12.72 15.42 2.91
C ASP A 103 12.23 14.49 1.79
N LEU A 104 12.73 13.26 1.74
CA LEU A 104 12.26 12.23 0.82
C LEU A 104 11.49 11.13 1.56
N PRO A 105 10.46 10.53 0.95
CA PRO A 105 9.75 9.41 1.55
C PRO A 105 10.65 8.17 1.66
N VAL A 106 10.53 7.47 2.77
CA VAL A 106 11.17 6.16 2.96
C VAL A 106 10.19 5.08 2.55
N PHE A 107 10.44 4.49 1.40
CA PHE A 107 9.65 3.38 0.92
C PHE A 107 10.24 2.03 1.33
N LYS A 108 9.35 1.06 1.53
CA LYS A 108 9.71 -0.34 1.74
C LYS A 108 8.86 -1.22 0.85
N LYS A 109 9.50 -2.15 0.15
CA LYS A 109 8.83 -3.18 -0.64
C LYS A 109 8.32 -4.28 0.27
N ILE A 110 7.09 -4.69 0.13
CA ILE A 110 6.48 -5.80 0.87
C ILE A 110 7.06 -7.12 0.37
N CYS A 111 7.90 -7.75 1.18
CA CYS A 111 8.53 -9.03 0.85
C CYS A 111 7.71 -10.22 1.34
N ASN A 112 7.24 -10.15 2.59
CA ASN A 112 6.38 -11.17 3.19
C ASN A 112 5.32 -10.51 4.07
N ILE A 113 4.14 -11.15 4.15
CA ILE A 113 3.07 -10.78 5.07
C ILE A 113 2.85 -11.95 6.01
N ILE A 114 2.91 -11.69 7.31
CA ILE A 114 2.86 -12.69 8.37
C ILE A 114 1.64 -12.40 9.24
N ILE A 115 0.89 -13.43 9.55
CA ILE A 115 -0.23 -13.36 10.47
C ILE A 115 0.18 -14.07 11.78
N HIS A 116 0.22 -13.30 12.85
CA HIS A 116 0.54 -13.78 14.18
C HIS A 116 -0.36 -13.08 15.21
N ASP A 117 -0.98 -13.85 16.12
CA ASP A 117 -1.88 -13.35 17.16
C ASP A 117 -2.95 -12.36 16.65
N GLN A 118 -3.61 -12.69 15.53
CA GLN A 118 -4.63 -11.87 14.87
C GLN A 118 -4.12 -10.48 14.42
N ARG A 119 -2.81 -10.31 14.32
CA ARG A 119 -2.17 -9.12 13.74
C ARG A 119 -1.44 -9.47 12.47
N ALA A 120 -1.33 -8.49 11.59
CA ALA A 120 -0.51 -8.61 10.40
C ALA A 120 0.79 -7.84 10.55
N PHE A 121 1.86 -8.51 10.20
CA PHE A 121 3.20 -7.95 10.13
C PHE A 121 3.71 -8.04 8.70
N ILE A 122 4.38 -7.00 8.26
CA ILE A 122 5.05 -6.95 6.96
C ILE A 122 6.55 -7.05 7.21
N ILE A 123 7.21 -8.00 6.55
CA ILE A 123 8.65 -7.92 6.35
C ILE A 123 8.85 -7.08 5.09
N GLY A 124 9.37 -5.87 5.27
CA GLY A 124 9.66 -4.92 4.19
C GLY A 124 11.15 -4.81 3.93
N CYS A 125 11.53 -4.80 2.64
CA CYS A 125 12.88 -4.47 2.20
C CYS A 125 12.94 -2.96 1.94
N THR A 126 13.94 -2.28 2.50
CA THR A 126 14.16 -0.86 2.23
C THR A 126 14.52 -0.64 0.76
N VAL A 127 14.00 0.43 0.19
CA VAL A 127 14.37 0.92 -1.14
C VAL A 127 14.88 2.34 -1.01
N ASP A 128 15.86 2.70 -1.80
CA ASP A 128 16.39 4.06 -1.80
C ASP A 128 15.51 4.96 -2.67
N THR A 129 15.03 6.05 -2.08
CA THR A 129 14.38 7.13 -2.83
C THR A 129 15.48 8.09 -3.30
N LEU A 130 15.68 8.15 -4.62
CA LEU A 130 16.77 8.93 -5.21
C LEU A 130 16.41 10.41 -5.33
N TYR A 131 15.27 10.69 -5.93
CA TYR A 131 14.76 12.06 -6.14
C TYR A 131 13.27 12.06 -6.49
N PHE A 132 12.66 13.24 -6.43
CA PHE A 132 11.33 13.48 -6.97
C PHE A 132 11.44 14.04 -8.39
N ASP A 133 10.78 13.38 -9.33
CA ASP A 133 10.69 13.82 -10.72
C ASP A 133 9.44 14.66 -10.91
N GLU A 134 9.63 15.97 -11.18
CA GLU A 134 8.51 16.89 -11.37
C GLU A 134 7.74 16.64 -12.67
N HIS A 135 8.38 16.06 -13.69
CA HIS A 135 7.72 15.76 -14.96
C HIS A 135 6.73 14.62 -14.84
N PHE A 136 7.12 13.54 -14.13
CA PHE A 136 6.28 12.40 -13.88
C PHE A 136 5.44 12.52 -12.60
N HIS A 137 5.68 13.55 -11.78
CA HIS A 137 5.11 13.68 -10.44
C HIS A 137 5.27 12.41 -9.60
N ALA A 138 6.46 11.84 -9.62
CA ALA A 138 6.77 10.54 -9.05
C ALA A 138 8.15 10.54 -8.38
N TYR A 139 8.34 9.61 -7.45
CA TYR A 139 9.64 9.37 -6.82
C TYR A 139 10.40 8.29 -7.59
N CYS A 140 11.59 8.61 -8.08
CA CYS A 140 12.53 7.62 -8.60
C CYS A 140 13.11 6.83 -7.43
N ILE A 141 13.11 5.49 -7.56
CA ILE A 141 13.61 4.60 -6.51
C ILE A 141 14.59 3.59 -7.07
N GLU A 142 15.46 3.08 -6.19
CA GLU A 142 16.35 1.95 -6.46
C GLU A 142 16.09 0.84 -5.45
N GLU A 143 15.82 -0.38 -5.95
CA GLU A 143 15.59 -1.54 -5.09
C GLU A 143 16.93 -2.06 -4.56
N GLN A 144 17.23 -1.80 -3.30
CA GLN A 144 18.34 -2.43 -2.57
C GLN A 144 17.83 -3.63 -1.76
N ASN A 145 18.57 -4.73 -1.81
CA ASN A 145 18.10 -5.99 -1.21
C ASN A 145 18.58 -6.24 0.24
N ASN A 146 19.17 -5.26 0.91
CA ASN A 146 20.03 -5.54 2.06
C ASN A 146 19.48 -5.17 3.44
N ASP A 147 18.40 -4.40 3.54
CA ASP A 147 17.88 -3.99 4.85
C ASP A 147 16.40 -4.37 4.97
N ASN A 148 16.14 -5.40 5.79
CA ASN A 148 14.79 -5.84 6.10
C ASN A 148 14.32 -5.18 7.40
N SER A 149 13.04 -4.92 7.50
CA SER A 149 12.40 -4.46 8.74
C SER A 149 11.05 -5.13 8.93
N LEU A 150 10.70 -5.35 10.20
CA LEU A 150 9.38 -5.83 10.59
C LEU A 150 8.49 -4.64 10.93
N ILE A 151 7.32 -4.57 10.29
CA ILE A 151 6.38 -3.46 10.42
C ILE A 151 5.02 -4.04 10.78
N CYS A 152 4.43 -3.55 11.86
CA CYS A 152 3.03 -3.85 12.16
C CYS A 152 2.15 -2.96 11.28
N ILE A 153 1.18 -3.55 10.57
CA ILE A 153 0.30 -2.79 9.65
C ILE A 153 -0.48 -1.70 10.39
N ASP A 154 -0.85 -1.93 11.63
CA ASP A 154 -1.59 -0.95 12.46
C ASP A 154 -0.75 0.30 12.81
N GLN A 155 0.56 0.27 12.61
CA GLN A 155 1.49 1.37 12.92
C GLN A 155 1.87 2.21 11.69
N LEU A 156 1.33 1.89 10.51
CA LEU A 156 1.64 2.64 9.30
C LEU A 156 1.03 4.04 9.36
N THR A 157 1.87 5.05 9.20
CA THR A 157 1.44 6.46 9.08
C THR A 157 0.73 6.70 7.75
N TYR A 158 1.28 6.15 6.67
CA TYR A 158 0.70 6.16 5.34
C TYR A 158 0.11 4.80 5.03
N PHE A 159 -1.22 4.72 5.08
CA PHE A 159 -1.93 3.45 5.00
C PHE A 159 -2.17 2.93 3.58
N LYS A 160 -1.94 3.75 2.53
CA LYS A 160 -2.11 3.29 1.15
C LYS A 160 -0.81 2.71 0.61
N PRO A 161 -0.79 1.46 0.16
CA PRO A 161 0.35 0.92 -0.56
C PRO A 161 0.41 1.49 -1.97
N PHE A 162 1.59 1.47 -2.56
CA PHE A 162 1.90 1.99 -3.88
C PHE A 162 2.33 0.86 -4.81
N ASP A 163 2.00 1.00 -6.07
CA ASP A 163 2.55 0.18 -7.14
C ASP A 163 3.74 0.90 -7.79
N LYS A 164 4.63 0.13 -8.40
CA LYS A 164 5.75 0.68 -9.16
C LYS A 164 5.40 0.84 -10.64
N GLN A 165 5.98 1.85 -11.25
CA GLN A 165 5.93 2.10 -12.67
C GLN A 165 7.35 2.05 -13.24
N TYR A 166 7.48 1.69 -14.50
CA TYR A 166 8.76 1.67 -15.20
C TYR A 166 8.77 2.75 -16.29
N SER A 167 9.86 3.52 -16.35
CA SER A 167 10.12 4.38 -17.49
C SER A 167 10.63 3.57 -18.68
N ASN A 168 10.66 4.21 -19.85
CA ASN A 168 11.24 3.59 -21.05
C ASN A 168 12.75 3.29 -20.90
N ASP A 169 13.43 4.02 -20.02
CA ASP A 169 14.87 3.87 -19.74
C ASP A 169 15.15 2.84 -18.64
N GLY A 170 14.10 2.19 -18.12
CA GLY A 170 14.19 1.14 -17.11
C GLY A 170 14.28 1.62 -15.68
N GLU A 171 14.15 2.93 -15.43
CA GLU A 171 14.05 3.47 -14.08
C GLU A 171 12.72 3.09 -13.43
N ILE A 172 12.73 2.97 -12.11
CA ILE A 172 11.56 2.57 -11.31
C ILE A 172 11.00 3.78 -10.59
N TYR A 173 9.71 3.99 -10.72
CA TYR A 173 8.99 5.11 -10.12
C TYR A 173 7.85 4.67 -9.22
N ILE A 174 7.65 5.41 -8.13
CA ILE A 174 6.45 5.35 -7.29
C ILE A 174 5.67 6.64 -7.45
N VAL A 175 4.43 6.52 -7.94
CA VAL A 175 3.53 7.67 -8.12
C VAL A 175 2.70 7.86 -6.86
N PRO A 176 2.84 8.96 -6.12
CA PRO A 176 2.03 9.23 -4.93
C PRO A 176 0.58 9.57 -5.33
N TYR A 177 -0.40 9.04 -4.59
CA TYR A 177 -1.82 9.34 -4.82
C TYR A 177 -2.24 10.75 -4.36
N CYS A 178 -1.41 11.39 -3.55
CA CYS A 178 -1.58 12.75 -3.03
C CYS A 178 -0.20 13.31 -2.65
N HIS A 179 -0.13 14.61 -2.42
CA HIS A 179 1.07 15.19 -1.80
C HIS A 179 1.29 14.52 -0.44
N MET A 180 2.44 13.88 -0.29
CA MET A 180 2.78 13.10 0.90
C MET A 180 3.33 13.98 2.03
N PHE A 181 3.57 15.29 1.74
CA PHE A 181 4.14 16.28 2.67
C PHE A 181 3.54 17.66 2.42
#